data_cbfbec47893d008404397ca506b8a712
#
_entry.id   cbfbec47893d008404397ca506b8a712
#
_cell.length_a   1.000
_cell.length_b   1.000
_cell.length_c   1.000
_cell.angle_alpha   90.00
_cell.angle_beta   90.00
_cell.angle_gamma   90.00
#
_symmetry.space_group_name_H-M   'P 1'
#
loop_
_entity.id
_entity.type
_entity.pdbx_description
1 polymer ?
#
loop_
_entity_poly.entity_id
_entity_poly.type
_entity_poly.pdbx_seq_one_letter_code
_entity_poly.pdbx_strand_id
1 'polypeptide(L)'
;LISLMLRRSLHETSNAETRNDKYAGSISGLFRNHAAAFITVLGYTAGGSLIFYTFTTYMQKYLVNTAGMNAKSASYVMTGALFLFMILQPFFGMLSDRIGRRNSMLLFGALGTLFTVPLLMALKTVTSPFLAFVLISLALCIVSFYTSISGLVKAEMFPPQVRALGVGLAYAVANAMFGGSAEYVALGLKTLGMENTFYWYVTGMMAIAFLFSLRLPKQAAYLHHDD
;
A
#
# COMPACT_ATOMS: atom_id res chain seq x y z
N LEU A 1 27.30 1.45 7.47
CA LEU A 1 27.96 1.59 8.76
C LEU A 1 26.95 1.80 9.90
N ILE A 2 26.08 2.82 9.83
CA ILE A 2 25.04 3.13 10.84
C ILE A 2 24.10 1.94 11.07
N SER A 3 23.63 1.30 9.99
CA SER A 3 22.76 0.11 10.05
C SER A 3 23.43 -1.09 10.75
N LEU A 4 24.74 -1.26 10.56
CA LEU A 4 25.54 -2.29 11.22
C LEU A 4 25.73 -2.01 12.72
N MET A 5 25.91 -0.76 13.11
CA MET A 5 26.01 -0.34 14.51
C MET A 5 24.68 -0.52 15.25
N LEU A 6 23.57 -0.10 14.64
CA LEU A 6 22.23 -0.29 15.21
C LEU A 6 21.87 -1.76 15.33
N ARG A 7 22.26 -2.60 14.38
CA ARG A 7 22.01 -4.05 14.40
C ARG A 7 22.76 -4.77 15.53
N ARG A 8 23.92 -4.26 15.97
CA ARG A 8 24.67 -4.81 17.09
C ARG A 8 24.08 -4.48 18.46
N SER A 9 23.30 -3.39 18.56
CA SER A 9 22.65 -2.94 19.79
C SER A 9 21.22 -3.41 19.96
N LEU A 10 20.60 -4.00 18.91
CA LEU A 10 19.25 -4.56 18.98
C LEU A 10 19.30 -5.96 19.58
N HIS A 11 18.59 -6.18 20.68
CA HIS A 11 18.33 -7.52 21.18
C HIS A 11 17.56 -8.32 20.13
N GLU A 12 18.00 -9.56 19.87
CA GLU A 12 17.23 -10.47 19.02
C GLU A 12 15.88 -10.77 19.67
N THR A 13 14.79 -10.43 18.99
CA THR A 13 13.42 -10.72 19.43
C THR A 13 13.00 -12.17 19.17
N SER A 14 13.89 -12.99 18.61
CA SER A 14 13.63 -14.42 18.36
C SER A 14 14.05 -15.25 19.58
N ASN A 15 13.07 -15.84 20.27
CA ASN A 15 13.30 -16.79 21.36
C ASN A 15 13.94 -18.10 20.83
N ALA A 16 14.69 -18.80 21.69
CA ALA A 16 15.34 -20.07 21.32
C ALA A 16 14.34 -21.12 20.80
N GLU A 17 13.10 -21.10 21.28
CA GLU A 17 12.00 -21.97 20.81
C GLU A 17 11.60 -21.67 19.37
N THR A 18 11.54 -20.37 18.97
CA THR A 18 11.20 -19.97 17.60
C THR A 18 12.29 -20.31 16.58
N ARG A 19 13.56 -20.42 17.03
CA ARG A 19 14.70 -20.81 16.17
C ARG A 19 14.78 -22.31 15.92
N ASN A 20 14.30 -23.12 16.86
CA ASN A 20 14.34 -24.59 16.80
C ASN A 20 13.08 -25.20 16.15
N ASP A 21 12.09 -24.38 15.76
CA ASP A 21 10.92 -24.89 15.06
C ASP A 21 11.33 -25.41 13.67
N LYS A 22 11.00 -26.66 13.38
CA LYS A 22 11.30 -27.37 12.14
C LYS A 22 10.78 -26.62 10.89
N TYR A 23 9.81 -25.74 11.04
CA TYR A 23 9.18 -24.96 9.98
C TYR A 23 9.57 -23.48 9.99
N ALA A 24 10.49 -23.06 10.87
CA ALA A 24 10.97 -21.69 10.91
C ALA A 24 11.56 -21.27 9.54
N GLY A 25 11.03 -20.19 8.95
CA GLY A 25 11.46 -19.71 7.63
C GLY A 25 11.11 -20.60 6.45
N SER A 26 10.31 -21.67 6.63
CA SER A 26 9.94 -22.58 5.57
C SER A 26 8.74 -22.09 4.75
N ILE A 27 8.89 -22.08 3.41
CA ILE A 27 7.79 -21.78 2.47
C ILE A 27 6.65 -22.79 2.65
N SER A 28 6.98 -24.08 2.82
CA SER A 28 5.98 -25.12 3.06
C SER A 28 5.19 -24.89 4.36
N GLY A 29 5.88 -24.48 5.44
CA GLY A 29 5.23 -24.13 6.70
C GLY A 29 4.30 -22.92 6.57
N LEU A 30 4.71 -21.90 5.82
CA LEU A 30 3.89 -20.72 5.57
C LEU A 30 2.57 -21.10 4.87
N PHE A 31 2.61 -21.84 3.77
CA PHE A 31 1.42 -22.17 3.00
C PHE A 31 0.55 -23.27 3.66
N ARG A 32 1.16 -24.18 4.41
CA ARG A 32 0.39 -25.23 5.11
C ARG A 32 -0.40 -24.69 6.31
N ASN A 33 0.20 -23.79 7.09
CA ASN A 33 -0.35 -23.37 8.36
C ASN A 33 -0.91 -21.93 8.34
N HIS A 34 -0.43 -21.07 7.43
CA HIS A 34 -0.74 -19.64 7.41
C HIS A 34 -1.21 -19.13 6.04
N ALA A 35 -1.73 -20.00 5.17
CA ALA A 35 -2.20 -19.64 3.84
C ALA A 35 -3.28 -18.55 3.87
N ALA A 36 -4.23 -18.62 4.80
CA ALA A 36 -5.29 -17.63 4.94
C ALA A 36 -4.75 -16.24 5.29
N ALA A 37 -3.76 -16.16 6.19
CA ALA A 37 -3.08 -14.93 6.53
C ALA A 37 -2.30 -14.39 5.32
N PHE A 38 -1.57 -15.26 4.61
CA PHE A 38 -0.83 -14.90 3.42
C PHE A 38 -1.72 -14.31 2.32
N ILE A 39 -2.84 -14.99 1.99
CA ILE A 39 -3.80 -14.52 1.00
C ILE A 39 -4.44 -13.19 1.42
N THR A 40 -4.74 -13.03 2.71
CA THR A 40 -5.28 -11.76 3.23
C THR A 40 -4.28 -10.62 3.06
N VAL A 41 -3.02 -10.84 3.45
CA VAL A 41 -1.94 -9.86 3.30
C VAL A 41 -1.69 -9.55 1.82
N LEU A 42 -1.65 -10.55 0.96
CA LEU A 42 -1.49 -10.40 -0.49
C LEU A 42 -2.64 -9.56 -1.08
N GLY A 43 -3.88 -9.86 -0.71
CA GLY A 43 -5.07 -9.21 -1.27
C GLY A 43 -5.13 -7.72 -0.99
N TYR A 44 -4.97 -7.29 0.27
CA TYR A 44 -4.98 -5.85 0.55
C TYR A 44 -3.70 -5.15 0.10
N THR A 45 -2.55 -5.86 0.06
CA THR A 45 -1.29 -5.29 -0.44
C THR A 45 -1.34 -5.08 -1.95
N ALA A 46 -2.00 -5.96 -2.70
CA ALA A 46 -2.16 -5.82 -4.15
C ALA A 46 -2.88 -4.50 -4.53
N GLY A 47 -4.03 -4.24 -3.91
CA GLY A 47 -4.73 -2.97 -4.10
C GLY A 47 -3.93 -1.77 -3.58
N GLY A 48 -3.30 -1.90 -2.41
CA GLY A 48 -2.46 -0.88 -1.82
C GLY A 48 -1.26 -0.50 -2.68
N SER A 49 -0.59 -1.49 -3.25
CA SER A 49 0.52 -1.25 -4.18
C SER A 49 0.06 -0.60 -5.48
N LEU A 50 -1.02 -1.10 -6.07
CA LEU A 50 -1.52 -0.57 -7.33
C LEU A 50 -1.92 0.91 -7.20
N ILE A 51 -2.72 1.28 -6.20
CA ILE A 51 -3.14 2.68 -6.01
C ILE A 51 -1.95 3.57 -5.64
N PHE A 52 -1.02 3.09 -4.81
CA PHE A 52 0.19 3.82 -4.46
C PHE A 52 1.01 4.15 -5.71
N TYR A 53 1.34 3.17 -6.54
CA TYR A 53 2.10 3.42 -7.78
C TYR A 53 1.33 4.25 -8.80
N THR A 54 0.01 4.15 -8.83
CA THR A 54 -0.84 4.99 -9.68
C THR A 54 -0.71 6.48 -9.32
N PHE A 55 -0.83 6.82 -8.02
CA PHE A 55 -0.80 8.23 -7.59
C PHE A 55 0.59 8.78 -7.24
N THR A 56 1.62 7.94 -7.21
CA THR A 56 3.01 8.39 -7.00
C THR A 56 3.83 8.31 -8.29
N THR A 57 4.06 7.13 -8.81
CA THR A 57 5.00 6.90 -9.92
C THR A 57 4.40 7.24 -11.27
N TYR A 58 3.19 6.74 -11.56
CA TYR A 58 2.53 6.94 -12.85
C TYR A 58 1.92 8.34 -12.99
N MET A 59 1.52 8.98 -11.90
CA MET A 59 0.74 10.22 -11.90
C MET A 59 1.43 11.37 -12.64
N GLN A 60 2.73 11.52 -12.54
CA GLN A 60 3.45 12.55 -13.29
C GLN A 60 3.29 12.38 -14.81
N LYS A 61 3.39 11.15 -15.30
CA LYS A 61 3.18 10.83 -16.72
C LYS A 61 1.71 11.02 -17.12
N TYR A 62 0.80 10.70 -16.23
CA TYR A 62 -0.64 10.93 -16.43
C TYR A 62 -0.95 12.43 -16.61
N LEU A 63 -0.43 13.30 -15.76
CA LEU A 63 -0.59 14.76 -15.88
C LEU A 63 -0.06 15.29 -17.19
N VAL A 64 1.08 14.81 -17.65
CA VAL A 64 1.69 15.25 -18.92
C VAL A 64 0.95 14.68 -20.11
N ASN A 65 0.74 13.35 -20.15
CA ASN A 65 0.28 12.66 -21.34
C ASN A 65 -1.24 12.64 -21.50
N THR A 66 -1.99 12.76 -20.40
CA THR A 66 -3.45 12.69 -20.40
C THR A 66 -4.09 14.04 -20.13
N ALA A 67 -3.65 14.75 -19.06
CA ALA A 67 -4.18 16.08 -18.77
C ALA A 67 -3.53 17.20 -19.63
N GLY A 68 -2.47 16.91 -20.39
CA GLY A 68 -1.79 17.89 -21.24
C GLY A 68 -0.98 18.94 -20.46
N MET A 69 -0.66 18.68 -19.21
CA MET A 69 0.10 19.61 -18.37
C MET A 69 1.57 19.67 -18.81
N ASN A 70 2.17 20.88 -18.77
CA ASN A 70 3.59 21.03 -19.00
C ASN A 70 4.41 20.17 -18.02
N ALA A 71 5.44 19.47 -18.52
CA ALA A 71 6.25 18.55 -17.73
C ALA A 71 6.89 19.18 -16.48
N LYS A 72 7.30 20.45 -16.58
CA LYS A 72 7.87 21.20 -15.45
C LYS A 72 6.83 21.45 -14.37
N SER A 73 5.60 21.86 -14.77
CA SER A 73 4.49 22.07 -13.85
C SER A 73 4.03 20.75 -13.19
N ALA A 74 3.93 19.66 -13.96
CA ALA A 74 3.63 18.33 -13.43
C ALA A 74 4.66 17.86 -12.40
N SER A 75 5.95 18.13 -12.66
CA SER A 75 7.03 17.80 -11.71
C SER A 75 6.89 18.57 -10.39
N TYR A 76 6.60 19.88 -10.45
CA TYR A 76 6.39 20.68 -9.24
C TYR A 76 5.17 20.22 -8.45
N VAL A 77 4.06 19.93 -9.14
CA VAL A 77 2.84 19.39 -8.51
C VAL A 77 3.15 18.09 -7.78
N MET A 78 3.83 17.16 -8.44
CA MET A 78 4.17 15.87 -7.86
C MET A 78 5.14 15.99 -6.69
N THR A 79 6.17 16.84 -6.82
CA THR A 79 7.13 17.08 -5.73
C THR A 79 6.43 17.64 -4.50
N GLY A 80 5.57 18.64 -4.66
CA GLY A 80 4.79 19.21 -3.56
C GLY A 80 3.84 18.19 -2.93
N ALA A 81 3.11 17.42 -3.75
CA ALA A 81 2.18 16.43 -3.27
C ALA A 81 2.87 15.27 -2.51
N LEU A 82 4.02 14.80 -3.01
CA LEU A 82 4.81 13.76 -2.34
C LEU A 82 5.47 14.27 -1.05
N PHE A 83 5.89 15.53 -1.03
CA PHE A 83 6.40 16.16 0.19
C PHE A 83 5.30 16.26 1.27
N LEU A 84 4.10 16.71 0.90
CA LEU A 84 2.95 16.71 1.79
C LEU A 84 2.60 15.29 2.26
N PHE A 85 2.60 14.32 1.35
CA PHE A 85 2.36 12.91 1.67
C PHE A 85 3.35 12.38 2.71
N MET A 86 4.63 12.72 2.60
CA MET A 86 5.65 12.34 3.58
C MET A 86 5.33 12.92 4.96
N ILE A 87 4.95 14.20 5.03
CA ILE A 87 4.59 14.86 6.30
C ILE A 87 3.33 14.22 6.92
N LEU A 88 2.39 13.78 6.12
CA LEU A 88 1.14 13.18 6.59
C LEU A 88 1.33 11.78 7.21
N GLN A 89 2.41 11.04 6.90
CA GLN A 89 2.59 9.67 7.39
C GLN A 89 2.52 9.54 8.92
N PRO A 90 3.25 10.33 9.74
CA PRO A 90 3.15 10.24 11.19
C PRO A 90 1.75 10.61 11.71
N PHE A 91 1.05 11.56 11.08
CA PHE A 91 -0.31 11.93 11.50
C PHE A 91 -1.30 10.79 11.26
N PHE A 92 -1.23 10.12 10.12
CA PHE A 92 -2.06 8.96 9.82
C PHE A 92 -1.69 7.74 10.67
N GLY A 93 -0.41 7.59 11.05
CA GLY A 93 0.03 6.61 12.04
C GLY A 93 -0.66 6.85 13.39
N MET A 94 -0.54 8.05 13.94
CA MET A 94 -1.21 8.44 15.20
C MET A 94 -2.74 8.32 15.12
N LEU A 95 -3.34 8.67 13.98
CA LEU A 95 -4.76 8.49 13.77
C LEU A 95 -5.15 7.02 13.82
N SER A 96 -4.36 6.16 13.17
CA SER A 96 -4.57 4.71 13.18
C SER A 96 -4.49 4.12 14.60
N ASP A 97 -3.60 4.62 15.45
CA ASP A 97 -3.50 4.20 16.85
C ASP A 97 -4.78 4.54 17.65
N ARG A 98 -5.45 5.64 17.30
CA ARG A 98 -6.71 6.06 17.94
C ARG A 98 -7.94 5.30 17.42
N ILE A 99 -8.08 5.19 16.10
CA ILE A 99 -9.28 4.58 15.49
C ILE A 99 -9.18 3.06 15.36
N GLY A 100 -7.97 2.52 15.54
CA GLY A 100 -7.63 1.11 15.34
C GLY A 100 -7.15 0.80 13.92
N ARG A 101 -6.14 -0.06 13.81
CA ARG A 101 -5.47 -0.42 12.56
C ARG A 101 -6.42 -1.02 11.53
N ARG A 102 -7.32 -1.90 11.97
CA ARG A 102 -8.35 -2.47 11.10
C ARG A 102 -9.25 -1.40 10.50
N ASN A 103 -9.71 -0.43 11.30
CA ASN A 103 -10.58 0.64 10.81
C ASN A 103 -9.84 1.56 9.82
N SER A 104 -8.55 1.83 10.05
CA SER A 104 -7.70 2.55 9.10
C SER A 104 -7.63 1.83 7.75
N MET A 105 -7.42 0.51 7.76
CA MET A 105 -7.39 -0.30 6.54
C MET A 105 -8.76 -0.36 5.83
N LEU A 106 -9.85 -0.39 6.59
CA LEU A 106 -11.21 -0.33 6.03
C LEU A 106 -11.50 1.03 5.40
N LEU A 107 -11.12 2.13 6.07
CA LEU A 107 -11.23 3.49 5.50
C LEU A 107 -10.43 3.61 4.20
N PHE A 108 -9.18 3.12 4.19
CA PHE A 108 -8.37 3.05 2.97
C PHE A 108 -9.11 2.36 1.82
N GLY A 109 -9.59 1.15 2.04
CA GLY A 109 -10.27 0.36 1.02
C GLY A 109 -11.59 0.99 0.56
N ALA A 110 -12.41 1.48 1.50
CA ALA A 110 -13.70 2.11 1.19
C ALA A 110 -13.53 3.42 0.43
N LEU A 111 -12.70 4.34 0.95
CA LEU A 111 -12.46 5.63 0.30
C LEU A 111 -11.75 5.45 -1.05
N GLY A 112 -10.78 4.53 -1.15
CA GLY A 112 -10.14 4.21 -2.41
C GLY A 112 -11.12 3.67 -3.45
N THR A 113 -12.05 2.79 -3.06
CA THR A 113 -13.08 2.28 -3.97
C THR A 113 -14.03 3.39 -4.43
N LEU A 114 -14.44 4.29 -3.53
CA LEU A 114 -15.39 5.35 -3.85
C LEU A 114 -14.78 6.48 -4.68
N PHE A 115 -13.53 6.86 -4.39
CA PHE A 115 -12.96 8.11 -4.92
C PHE A 115 -11.93 7.91 -6.04
N THR A 116 -11.43 6.71 -6.33
CA THR A 116 -10.43 6.51 -7.39
C THR A 116 -10.93 6.95 -8.77
N VAL A 117 -12.12 6.50 -9.19
CA VAL A 117 -12.69 6.91 -10.50
C VAL A 117 -12.95 8.41 -10.56
N PRO A 118 -13.67 9.02 -9.58
CA PRO A 118 -13.90 10.47 -9.61
C PRO A 118 -12.61 11.30 -9.64
N LEU A 119 -11.59 10.91 -8.85
CA LEU A 119 -10.32 11.64 -8.81
C LEU A 119 -9.55 11.53 -10.13
N LEU A 120 -9.46 10.33 -10.72
CA LEU A 120 -8.79 10.17 -12.01
C LEU A 120 -9.54 10.88 -13.15
N MET A 121 -10.87 10.86 -13.13
CA MET A 121 -11.68 11.61 -14.11
C MET A 121 -11.49 13.12 -13.97
N ALA A 122 -11.48 13.66 -12.74
CA ALA A 122 -11.22 15.06 -12.50
C ALA A 122 -9.79 15.46 -12.94
N LEU A 123 -8.81 14.60 -12.65
CA LEU A 123 -7.42 14.82 -13.06
C LEU A 123 -7.23 14.75 -14.58
N LYS A 124 -8.07 14.01 -15.31
CA LYS A 124 -8.00 13.93 -16.78
C LYS A 124 -8.24 15.29 -17.46
N THR A 125 -9.10 16.13 -16.89
CA THR A 125 -9.50 17.42 -17.45
C THR A 125 -8.89 18.61 -16.71
N VAL A 126 -8.00 18.37 -15.74
CA VAL A 126 -7.42 19.43 -14.93
C VAL A 126 -6.42 20.26 -15.74
N THR A 127 -6.63 21.57 -15.77
CA THR A 127 -5.73 22.54 -16.42
C THR A 127 -4.86 23.31 -15.40
N SER A 128 -5.39 23.50 -14.19
CA SER A 128 -4.71 24.23 -13.12
C SER A 128 -3.74 23.34 -12.35
N PRO A 129 -2.43 23.69 -12.25
CA PRO A 129 -1.48 22.97 -11.41
C PRO A 129 -1.89 22.93 -9.94
N PHE A 130 -2.50 24.01 -9.42
CA PHE A 130 -2.99 24.05 -8.04
C PHE A 130 -4.11 23.04 -7.80
N LEU A 131 -5.08 22.97 -8.71
CA LEU A 131 -6.17 21.99 -8.59
C LEU A 131 -5.65 20.56 -8.72
N ALA A 132 -4.69 20.30 -9.61
CA ALA A 132 -4.02 19.01 -9.72
C ALA A 132 -3.32 18.62 -8.41
N PHE A 133 -2.61 19.56 -7.79
CA PHE A 133 -1.98 19.35 -6.48
C PHE A 133 -3.00 18.98 -5.41
N VAL A 134 -4.14 19.67 -5.34
CA VAL A 134 -5.20 19.37 -4.37
C VAL A 134 -5.78 17.99 -4.59
N LEU A 135 -6.15 17.64 -5.84
CA LEU A 135 -6.74 16.34 -6.16
C LEU A 135 -5.78 15.17 -5.88
N ILE A 136 -4.50 15.32 -6.22
CA ILE A 136 -3.48 14.31 -5.95
C ILE A 136 -3.25 14.20 -4.44
N SER A 137 -3.20 15.31 -3.71
CA SER A 137 -3.04 15.32 -2.26
C SER A 137 -4.22 14.61 -1.57
N LEU A 138 -5.45 14.79 -2.04
CA LEU A 138 -6.62 14.04 -1.54
C LEU A 138 -6.47 12.53 -1.78
N ALA A 139 -6.03 12.13 -2.99
CA ALA A 139 -5.76 10.72 -3.27
C ALA A 139 -4.67 10.17 -2.33
N LEU A 140 -3.58 10.90 -2.14
CA LEU A 140 -2.48 10.50 -1.26
C LEU A 140 -2.88 10.49 0.23
N CYS A 141 -3.83 11.34 0.68
CA CYS A 141 -4.45 11.22 1.99
C CYS A 141 -5.17 9.88 2.17
N ILE A 142 -5.92 9.43 1.16
CA ILE A 142 -6.56 8.10 1.18
C ILE A 142 -5.50 7.00 1.26
N VAL A 143 -4.44 7.09 0.46
CA VAL A 143 -3.33 6.13 0.46
C VAL A 143 -2.59 6.12 1.81
N SER A 144 -2.53 7.25 2.52
CA SER A 144 -1.85 7.37 3.83
C SER A 144 -2.47 6.50 4.92
N PHE A 145 -3.78 6.21 4.87
CA PHE A 145 -4.41 5.25 5.79
C PHE A 145 -3.80 3.84 5.70
N TYR A 146 -3.27 3.49 4.55
CA TYR A 146 -2.58 2.21 4.33
C TYR A 146 -1.08 2.33 4.57
N THR A 147 -0.41 3.30 3.94
CA THR A 147 1.06 3.34 3.90
C THR A 147 1.68 3.59 5.26
N SER A 148 1.03 4.37 6.13
CA SER A 148 1.52 4.68 7.47
C SER A 148 1.62 3.47 8.40
N ILE A 149 0.79 2.43 8.19
CA ILE A 149 0.69 1.28 9.09
C ILE A 149 0.86 -0.08 8.40
N SER A 150 0.98 -0.11 7.08
CA SER A 150 0.94 -1.37 6.31
C SER A 150 2.00 -2.39 6.70
N GLY A 151 3.19 -1.93 7.06
CA GLY A 151 4.28 -2.79 7.55
C GLY A 151 3.91 -3.49 8.85
N LEU A 152 3.34 -2.75 9.79
CA LEU A 152 2.91 -3.23 11.09
C LEU A 152 1.75 -4.23 10.97
N VAL A 153 0.70 -3.86 10.21
CA VAL A 153 -0.46 -4.74 9.98
C VAL A 153 -0.05 -6.06 9.33
N LYS A 154 0.90 -6.02 8.38
CA LYS A 154 1.45 -7.25 7.77
C LYS A 154 2.18 -8.11 8.80
N ALA A 155 3.00 -7.49 9.65
CA ALA A 155 3.78 -8.20 10.67
C ALA A 155 2.88 -8.87 11.72
N GLU A 156 1.75 -8.25 12.06
CA GLU A 156 0.76 -8.77 13.01
C GLU A 156 0.01 -10.01 12.50
N MET A 157 -0.01 -10.23 11.20
CA MET A 157 -0.71 -11.36 10.60
C MET A 157 0.06 -12.69 10.69
N PHE A 158 1.35 -12.65 11.05
CA PHE A 158 2.20 -13.84 11.08
C PHE A 158 2.89 -14.03 12.42
N PRO A 159 2.98 -15.27 12.91
CA PRO A 159 3.78 -15.59 14.09
C PRO A 159 5.28 -15.38 13.78
N PRO A 160 6.13 -15.18 14.81
CA PRO A 160 7.54 -14.83 14.65
C PRO A 160 8.33 -15.76 13.72
N GLN A 161 8.02 -17.07 13.72
CA GLN A 161 8.73 -18.11 12.96
C GLN A 161 8.66 -17.89 11.43
N VAL A 162 7.55 -17.39 10.91
CA VAL A 162 7.32 -17.19 9.46
C VAL A 162 7.04 -15.74 9.09
N ARG A 163 7.09 -14.81 10.04
CA ARG A 163 6.74 -13.39 9.86
C ARG A 163 7.53 -12.73 8.74
N ALA A 164 8.86 -12.84 8.78
CA ALA A 164 9.72 -12.21 7.77
C ALA A 164 9.44 -12.76 6.37
N LEU A 165 9.26 -14.08 6.25
CA LEU A 165 8.94 -14.73 4.99
C LEU A 165 7.52 -14.36 4.50
N GLY A 166 6.51 -14.45 5.37
CA GLY A 166 5.12 -14.15 5.02
C GLY A 166 4.93 -12.71 4.57
N VAL A 167 5.48 -11.75 5.32
CA VAL A 167 5.44 -10.33 4.97
C VAL A 167 6.22 -10.05 3.68
N GLY A 168 7.47 -10.54 3.61
CA GLY A 168 8.36 -10.26 2.48
C GLY A 168 7.85 -10.86 1.16
N LEU A 169 7.39 -12.11 1.19
CA LEU A 169 6.89 -12.80 -0.01
C LEU A 169 5.57 -12.17 -0.50
N ALA A 170 4.62 -11.93 0.41
CA ALA A 170 3.35 -11.30 0.03
C ALA A 170 3.56 -9.89 -0.54
N TYR A 171 4.45 -9.10 0.06
CA TYR A 171 4.80 -7.78 -0.42
C TYR A 171 5.51 -7.83 -1.78
N ALA A 172 6.49 -8.72 -1.96
CA ALA A 172 7.23 -8.85 -3.22
C ALA A 172 6.31 -9.25 -4.38
N VAL A 173 5.43 -10.25 -4.17
CA VAL A 173 4.47 -10.69 -5.18
C VAL A 173 3.47 -9.58 -5.52
N ALA A 174 2.88 -8.93 -4.51
CA ALA A 174 1.93 -7.83 -4.73
C ALA A 174 2.55 -6.66 -5.49
N ASN A 175 3.76 -6.24 -5.10
CA ASN A 175 4.45 -5.14 -5.76
C ASN A 175 4.87 -5.50 -7.20
N ALA A 176 5.42 -6.69 -7.43
CA ALA A 176 5.83 -7.09 -8.77
C ALA A 176 4.64 -7.18 -9.73
N MET A 177 3.54 -7.81 -9.29
CA MET A 177 2.38 -8.06 -10.15
C MET A 177 1.50 -6.82 -10.33
N PHE A 178 1.28 -6.03 -9.30
CA PHE A 178 0.28 -4.94 -9.32
C PHE A 178 0.93 -3.55 -9.23
N GLY A 179 1.93 -3.36 -8.39
CA GLY A 179 2.63 -2.09 -8.27
C GLY A 179 3.49 -1.80 -9.50
N GLY A 180 4.45 -2.67 -9.79
CA GLY A 180 5.39 -2.50 -10.91
C GLY A 180 4.74 -2.53 -12.28
N SER A 181 3.62 -3.24 -12.45
CA SER A 181 2.88 -3.29 -13.71
C SER A 181 1.87 -2.13 -13.89
N ALA A 182 1.61 -1.32 -12.86
CA ALA A 182 0.58 -0.28 -12.90
C ALA A 182 0.73 0.66 -14.11
N GLU A 183 1.93 1.17 -14.33
CA GLU A 183 2.21 2.05 -15.47
C GLU A 183 2.08 1.33 -16.81
N TYR A 184 2.59 0.10 -16.91
CA TYR A 184 2.50 -0.70 -18.13
C TYR A 184 1.03 -0.96 -18.53
N VAL A 185 0.21 -1.37 -17.57
CA VAL A 185 -1.23 -1.59 -17.79
C VAL A 185 -1.93 -0.28 -18.17
N ALA A 186 -1.64 0.82 -17.47
CA ALA A 186 -2.23 2.14 -17.76
C ALA A 186 -1.90 2.61 -19.19
N LEU A 187 -0.64 2.55 -19.58
CA LEU A 187 -0.19 2.96 -20.91
C LEU A 187 -0.71 2.01 -21.99
N GLY A 188 -0.72 0.70 -21.75
CA GLY A 188 -1.28 -0.28 -22.68
C GLY A 188 -2.76 -0.06 -22.95
N LEU A 189 -3.56 0.18 -21.91
CA LEU A 189 -4.99 0.52 -22.06
C LEU A 189 -5.20 1.87 -22.77
N LYS A 190 -4.32 2.84 -22.49
CA LYS A 190 -4.38 4.14 -23.18
C LYS A 190 -4.12 4.01 -24.68
N THR A 191 -3.11 3.23 -25.09
CA THR A 191 -2.81 2.99 -26.53
C THR A 191 -3.95 2.31 -27.27
N LEU A 192 -4.76 1.52 -26.55
CA LEU A 192 -5.96 0.88 -27.07
C LEU A 192 -7.22 1.80 -27.06
N GLY A 193 -7.08 3.06 -26.63
CA GLY A 193 -8.21 3.98 -26.49
C GLY A 193 -9.13 3.67 -25.28
N MET A 194 -8.70 2.76 -24.40
CA MET A 194 -9.49 2.26 -23.27
C MET A 194 -8.98 2.80 -21.90
N GLU A 195 -8.51 4.04 -21.88
CA GLU A 195 -7.89 4.63 -20.67
C GLU A 195 -8.80 4.56 -19.42
N ASN A 196 -10.10 4.77 -19.60
CA ASN A 196 -11.05 4.71 -18.49
C ASN A 196 -11.13 3.30 -17.84
N THR A 197 -10.80 2.25 -18.56
CA THR A 197 -10.75 0.88 -18.03
C THR A 197 -9.69 0.74 -16.94
N PHE A 198 -8.59 1.50 -17.03
CA PHE A 198 -7.58 1.55 -15.98
C PHE A 198 -8.15 2.08 -14.65
N TYR A 199 -9.03 3.08 -14.69
CA TYR A 199 -9.65 3.63 -13.48
C TYR A 199 -10.50 2.59 -12.76
N TRP A 200 -11.28 1.82 -13.53
CA TRP A 200 -12.08 0.71 -13.00
C TRP A 200 -11.23 -0.46 -12.52
N TYR A 201 -10.10 -0.73 -13.18
CA TYR A 201 -9.13 -1.73 -12.72
C TYR A 201 -8.58 -1.37 -11.35
N VAL A 202 -8.11 -0.15 -11.15
CA VAL A 202 -7.61 0.31 -9.83
C VAL A 202 -8.73 0.27 -8.80
N THR A 203 -9.94 0.74 -9.14
CA THR A 203 -11.10 0.71 -8.24
C THR A 203 -11.50 -0.71 -7.85
N GLY A 204 -11.51 -1.65 -8.79
CA GLY A 204 -11.79 -3.06 -8.53
C GLY A 204 -10.77 -3.68 -7.56
N MET A 205 -9.50 -3.35 -7.74
CA MET A 205 -8.44 -3.78 -6.82
C MET A 205 -8.56 -3.14 -5.43
N MET A 206 -9.08 -1.89 -5.34
CA MET A 206 -9.40 -1.26 -4.06
C MET A 206 -10.57 -1.94 -3.36
N ALA A 207 -11.61 -2.33 -4.11
CA ALA A 207 -12.72 -3.13 -3.57
C ALA A 207 -12.22 -4.49 -3.04
N ILE A 208 -11.32 -5.15 -3.76
CA ILE A 208 -10.67 -6.38 -3.29
C ILE A 208 -9.88 -6.11 -2.01
N ALA A 209 -9.08 -5.05 -1.95
CA ALA A 209 -8.34 -4.67 -0.75
C ALA A 209 -9.28 -4.40 0.44
N PHE A 210 -10.43 -3.76 0.21
CA PHE A 210 -11.46 -3.56 1.23
C PHE A 210 -12.00 -4.88 1.76
N LEU A 211 -12.38 -5.82 0.88
CA LEU A 211 -12.89 -7.13 1.26
C LEU A 211 -11.89 -7.95 2.08
N PHE A 212 -10.61 -7.91 1.70
CA PHE A 212 -9.55 -8.57 2.48
C PHE A 212 -9.30 -7.86 3.82
N SER A 213 -9.46 -6.53 3.88
CA SER A 213 -9.34 -5.78 5.13
C SER A 213 -10.45 -6.10 6.14
N LEU A 214 -11.61 -6.55 5.68
CA LEU A 214 -12.68 -7.07 6.56
C LEU A 214 -12.25 -8.29 7.38
N ARG A 215 -11.30 -9.09 6.85
CA ARG A 215 -10.76 -10.28 7.52
C ARG A 215 -9.68 -9.97 8.56
N LEU A 216 -9.23 -8.71 8.64
CA LEU A 216 -8.24 -8.31 9.63
C LEU A 216 -8.79 -8.47 11.05
N PRO A 217 -8.02 -9.02 12.00
CA PRO A 217 -8.42 -9.12 13.40
C PRO A 217 -8.64 -7.73 14.01
N LYS A 218 -9.53 -7.63 14.97
CA LYS A 218 -9.78 -6.36 15.70
C LYS A 218 -8.63 -6.02 16.64
N GLN A 219 -7.91 -7.02 17.13
CA GLN A 219 -6.73 -6.90 17.99
C GLN A 219 -5.56 -7.63 17.34
N ALA A 220 -4.33 -7.17 17.62
CA ALA A 220 -3.12 -7.81 17.10
C ALA A 220 -3.03 -9.26 17.61
N ALA A 221 -2.93 -10.23 16.69
CA ALA A 221 -2.97 -11.64 17.03
C ALA A 221 -1.67 -12.15 17.67
N TYR A 222 -0.52 -11.48 17.42
CA TYR A 222 0.80 -12.01 17.74
C TYR A 222 1.79 -11.00 18.38
N LEU A 223 1.36 -9.79 18.73
CA LEU A 223 2.25 -8.77 19.32
C LEU A 223 2.04 -8.54 20.83
N HIS A 224 1.09 -9.24 21.47
CA HIS A 224 0.74 -9.04 22.90
C HIS A 224 1.05 -10.26 23.79
N HIS A 225 2.09 -11.03 23.50
CA HIS A 225 2.48 -12.17 24.31
C HIS A 225 3.86 -12.03 24.97
N ASP A 226 4.29 -10.81 25.27
CA ASP A 226 5.49 -10.57 26.09
C ASP A 226 5.10 -9.64 27.28
N ASP A 227 4.31 -10.18 28.23
CA ASP A 227 4.25 -9.73 29.62
C ASP A 227 4.64 -10.88 30.56
#